data_2655d209e7c5b481a8bb37d1397ff12b
#
_entry.id   2655d209e7c5b481a8bb37d1397ff12b
#
_cell.length_a   1.000
_cell.length_b   1.000
_cell.length_c   1.000
_cell.angle_alpha   90.00
_cell.angle_beta   90.00
_cell.angle_gamma   90.00
#
_symmetry.space_group_name_H-M   'P 1'
#
loop_
_entity.id
_entity.type
_entity.pdbx_description
1 polymer ?
#
loop_
_entity_poly.entity_id
_entity_poly.type
_entity_poly.pdbx_seq_one_letter_code
_entity_poly.pdbx_strand_id
1 'polypeptide(L)'
;PVDHKKIGLMYTATAFFAFALAGVFSLLIRTQLAVPNNQFLTGEQYNQILTLHGATMLFFFIIQAGLTGFGNFVVPLMLGARDVALPRVNAFSYWAFLGAIVLALMSYFFPGGAPSVGWTFYYPFSAQSGSGVDFYLAAILLLGFSSLLGNANFIATHCAPDDAAK
;
A
#
# COMPACT_ATOMS: atom_id res chain seq x y z
N PRO A 1 -1.09 14.30 13.39
CA PRO A 1 0.16 14.30 14.15
C PRO A 1 1.33 14.52 13.21
N VAL A 2 2.45 15.03 13.73
CA VAL A 2 3.70 15.19 12.99
C VAL A 2 4.84 14.37 13.60
N ASP A 3 4.66 13.83 14.77
CA ASP A 3 5.59 12.96 15.50
C ASP A 3 5.82 11.64 14.74
N HIS A 4 7.08 11.31 14.49
CA HIS A 4 7.48 10.14 13.69
C HIS A 4 7.00 8.81 14.28
N LYS A 5 6.96 8.68 15.62
CA LYS A 5 6.50 7.45 16.30
C LYS A 5 5.01 7.22 16.07
N LYS A 6 4.21 8.30 16.18
CA LYS A 6 2.76 8.23 15.92
C LYS A 6 2.48 7.93 14.46
N ILE A 7 3.21 8.58 13.53
CA ILE A 7 3.08 8.33 12.10
C ILE A 7 3.50 6.89 11.76
N GLY A 8 4.61 6.41 12.30
CA GLY A 8 5.05 5.02 12.13
C GLY A 8 4.02 4.01 12.62
N LEU A 9 3.40 4.27 13.78
CA LEU A 9 2.32 3.43 14.31
C LEU A 9 1.07 3.46 13.41
N MET A 10 0.70 4.65 12.90
CA MET A 10 -0.43 4.81 11.97
C MET A 10 -0.19 4.04 10.66
N TYR A 11 1.01 4.15 10.08
CA TYR A 11 1.39 3.35 8.90
C TYR A 11 1.27 1.86 9.18
N THR A 12 1.84 1.40 10.28
CA THR A 12 1.84 -0.01 10.68
C THR A 12 0.41 -0.52 10.89
N ALA A 13 -0.41 0.20 11.64
CA ALA A 13 -1.80 -0.19 11.89
C ALA A 13 -2.62 -0.25 10.58
N THR A 14 -2.46 0.74 9.70
CA THR A 14 -3.14 0.79 8.41
C THR A 14 -2.65 -0.33 7.48
N ALA A 15 -1.35 -0.62 7.46
CA ALA A 15 -0.80 -1.72 6.69
C ALA A 15 -1.29 -3.08 7.20
N PHE A 16 -1.42 -3.28 8.52
CA PHE A 16 -2.01 -4.51 9.06
C PHE A 16 -3.51 -4.63 8.76
N PHE A 17 -4.24 -3.54 8.65
CA PHE A 17 -5.61 -3.57 8.14
C PHE A 17 -5.62 -4.06 6.67
N ALA A 18 -4.74 -3.54 5.82
CA ALA A 18 -4.59 -4.02 4.44
C ALA A 18 -4.20 -5.50 4.38
N PHE A 19 -3.33 -5.96 5.28
CA PHE A 19 -2.99 -7.39 5.45
C PHE A 19 -4.21 -8.25 5.76
N ALA A 20 -5.02 -7.85 6.72
CA ALA A 20 -6.23 -8.58 7.09
C ALA A 20 -7.22 -8.66 5.92
N LEU A 21 -7.42 -7.55 5.19
CA LEU A 21 -8.27 -7.50 4.00
C LEU A 21 -7.74 -8.44 2.91
N ALA A 22 -6.45 -8.38 2.60
CA ALA A 22 -5.81 -9.25 1.63
C ALA A 22 -5.83 -10.73 2.07
N GLY A 23 -5.79 -10.98 3.38
CA GLY A 23 -6.01 -12.32 3.97
C GLY A 23 -7.41 -12.85 3.66
N VAL A 24 -8.44 -12.03 3.76
CA VAL A 24 -9.80 -12.41 3.35
C VAL A 24 -9.84 -12.78 1.87
N PHE A 25 -9.20 -11.99 0.99
CA PHE A 25 -9.10 -12.34 -0.43
C PHE A 25 -8.41 -13.70 -0.65
N SER A 26 -7.35 -14.00 0.10
CA SER A 26 -6.68 -15.31 0.08
C SER A 26 -7.63 -16.45 0.47
N LEU A 27 -8.45 -16.25 1.50
CA LEU A 27 -9.45 -17.26 1.92
C LEU A 27 -10.51 -17.50 0.83
N LEU A 28 -10.97 -16.45 0.13
CA LEU A 28 -11.91 -16.60 -0.99
C LEU A 28 -11.28 -17.40 -2.14
N ILE A 29 -10.01 -17.13 -2.48
CA ILE A 29 -9.24 -17.90 -3.48
C ILE A 29 -9.16 -19.37 -3.05
N ARG A 30 -8.84 -19.65 -1.79
CA ARG A 30 -8.74 -21.02 -1.26
C ARG A 30 -10.09 -21.72 -1.25
N THR A 31 -11.18 -21.01 -0.95
CA THR A 31 -12.54 -21.57 -1.01
C THR A 31 -12.89 -21.97 -2.44
N GLN A 32 -12.58 -21.12 -3.44
CA GLN A 32 -12.78 -21.45 -4.86
C GLN A 32 -12.03 -22.73 -5.26
N LEU A 33 -10.82 -22.93 -4.76
CA LEU A 33 -9.95 -24.06 -5.10
C LEU A 33 -10.14 -25.29 -4.20
N ALA A 34 -11.07 -25.27 -3.25
CA ALA A 34 -11.27 -26.34 -2.28
C ALA A 34 -11.75 -27.66 -2.90
N VAL A 35 -12.57 -27.57 -3.96
CA VAL A 35 -13.09 -28.73 -4.69
C VAL A 35 -12.97 -28.52 -6.20
N PRO A 36 -12.80 -29.59 -6.99
CA PRO A 36 -12.78 -29.52 -8.45
C PRO A 36 -14.11 -28.95 -8.99
N ASN A 37 -14.03 -28.11 -10.02
CA ASN A 37 -15.18 -27.49 -10.69
C ASN A 37 -16.10 -26.68 -9.76
N ASN A 38 -15.56 -26.13 -8.67
CA ASN A 38 -16.28 -25.23 -7.78
C ASN A 38 -16.74 -23.98 -8.54
N GLN A 39 -18.00 -23.58 -8.32
CA GLN A 39 -18.58 -22.39 -8.95
C GLN A 39 -18.90 -21.27 -7.94
N PHE A 40 -18.12 -21.20 -6.86
CA PHE A 40 -18.26 -20.17 -5.84
C PHE A 40 -17.96 -18.77 -6.36
N LEU A 41 -16.94 -18.63 -7.23
CA LEU A 41 -16.58 -17.40 -7.92
C LEU A 41 -16.64 -17.61 -9.44
N THR A 42 -17.04 -16.59 -10.17
CA THR A 42 -16.83 -16.56 -11.63
C THR A 42 -15.35 -16.40 -11.95
N GLY A 43 -14.91 -16.76 -13.17
CA GLY A 43 -13.51 -16.61 -13.59
C GLY A 43 -13.01 -15.17 -13.47
N GLU A 44 -13.87 -14.20 -13.82
CA GLU A 44 -13.54 -12.77 -13.70
C GLU A 44 -13.38 -12.35 -12.23
N GLN A 45 -14.30 -12.72 -11.37
CA GLN A 45 -14.22 -12.44 -9.92
C GLN A 45 -12.98 -13.07 -9.30
N TYR A 46 -12.64 -14.29 -9.69
CA TYR A 46 -11.43 -14.96 -9.24
C TYR A 46 -10.16 -14.18 -9.61
N ASN A 47 -10.05 -13.72 -10.87
CA ASN A 47 -8.92 -12.93 -11.35
C ASN A 47 -8.82 -11.58 -10.66
N GLN A 48 -9.95 -10.91 -10.41
CA GLN A 48 -10.01 -9.66 -9.65
C GLN A 48 -9.51 -9.85 -8.21
N ILE A 49 -10.01 -10.87 -7.51
CA ILE A 49 -9.61 -11.17 -6.14
C ILE A 49 -8.14 -11.58 -6.07
N LEU A 50 -7.65 -12.35 -7.04
CA LEU A 50 -6.24 -12.73 -7.14
C LEU A 50 -5.34 -11.50 -7.31
N THR A 51 -5.73 -10.56 -8.19
CA THR A 51 -5.01 -9.30 -8.42
C THR A 51 -4.99 -8.45 -7.17
N LEU A 52 -6.14 -8.26 -6.52
CA LEU A 52 -6.26 -7.49 -5.28
C LEU A 52 -5.47 -8.11 -4.14
N HIS A 53 -5.51 -9.44 -3.99
CA HIS A 53 -4.71 -10.13 -2.97
C HIS A 53 -3.22 -9.87 -3.17
N GLY A 54 -2.69 -10.16 -4.36
CA GLY A 54 -1.27 -10.03 -4.64
C GLY A 54 -0.75 -8.60 -4.50
N ALA A 55 -1.44 -7.65 -5.12
CA ALA A 55 -1.04 -6.25 -5.08
C ALA A 55 -1.18 -5.63 -3.67
N THR A 56 -2.24 -5.98 -2.92
CA THR A 56 -2.43 -5.47 -1.56
C THR A 56 -1.38 -6.00 -0.60
N MET A 57 -1.06 -7.29 -0.67
CA MET A 57 0.01 -7.88 0.17
C MET A 57 1.36 -7.26 -0.10
N LEU A 58 1.72 -7.04 -1.36
CA LEU A 58 3.03 -6.49 -1.70
C LEU A 58 3.11 -4.99 -1.42
N PHE A 59 2.22 -4.21 -2.00
CA PHE A 59 2.37 -2.75 -2.03
C PHE A 59 1.78 -2.06 -0.81
N PHE A 60 0.64 -2.51 -0.30
CA PHE A 60 -0.04 -1.84 0.80
C PHE A 60 0.30 -2.43 2.18
N PHE A 61 0.82 -3.65 2.24
CA PHE A 61 1.24 -4.26 3.50
C PHE A 61 2.75 -4.32 3.66
N ILE A 62 3.46 -5.21 2.93
CA ILE A 62 4.88 -5.50 3.22
C ILE A 62 5.74 -4.25 3.12
N ILE A 63 5.62 -3.48 2.04
CA ILE A 63 6.42 -2.28 1.82
C ILE A 63 6.07 -1.22 2.87
N GLN A 64 4.80 -1.00 3.13
CA GLN A 64 4.37 0.07 4.03
C GLN A 64 4.61 -0.26 5.51
N ALA A 65 4.38 -1.49 5.95
CA ALA A 65 4.68 -1.90 7.32
C ALA A 65 6.20 -1.94 7.58
N GLY A 66 6.95 -2.58 6.69
CA GLY A 66 8.38 -2.82 6.87
C GLY A 66 9.22 -1.57 6.66
N LEU A 67 9.15 -0.94 5.48
CA LEU A 67 10.00 0.20 5.17
C LEU A 67 9.48 1.50 5.77
N THR A 68 8.21 1.82 5.58
CA THR A 68 7.69 3.13 5.98
C THR A 68 7.27 3.15 7.45
N GLY A 69 6.47 2.20 7.89
CA GLY A 69 5.98 2.13 9.27
C GLY A 69 7.09 1.88 10.27
N PHE A 70 7.80 0.78 10.10
CA PHE A 70 8.93 0.41 10.97
C PHE A 70 10.10 1.41 10.82
N GLY A 71 10.42 1.85 9.60
CA GLY A 71 11.44 2.85 9.33
C GLY A 71 11.18 4.17 10.05
N ASN A 72 9.96 4.69 10.01
CA ASN A 72 9.58 5.91 10.76
C ASN A 72 9.80 5.77 12.26
N PHE A 73 9.61 4.57 12.82
CA PHE A 73 9.83 4.35 14.24
C PHE A 73 11.33 4.22 14.58
N VAL A 74 12.07 3.46 13.78
CA VAL A 74 13.44 3.00 14.13
C VAL A 74 14.52 3.96 13.64
N VAL A 75 14.40 4.53 12.43
CA VAL A 75 15.48 5.35 11.83
C VAL A 75 15.83 6.55 12.68
N PRO A 76 14.91 7.41 13.14
CA PRO A 76 15.27 8.52 14.02
C PRO A 76 15.90 8.07 15.35
N LEU A 77 15.39 6.96 15.91
CA LEU A 77 15.93 6.42 17.16
C LEU A 77 17.37 5.90 16.99
N MET A 78 17.67 5.24 15.88
CA MET A 78 19.04 4.75 15.59
C MET A 78 20.02 5.89 15.35
N LEU A 79 19.55 7.01 14.81
CA LEU A 79 20.36 8.22 14.58
C LEU A 79 20.45 9.12 15.83
N GLY A 80 19.72 8.80 16.91
CA GLY A 80 19.63 9.65 18.10
C GLY A 80 18.88 10.97 17.87
N ALA A 81 18.14 11.08 16.75
CA ALA A 81 17.35 12.24 16.42
C ALA A 81 16.03 12.27 17.19
N ARG A 82 15.55 13.47 17.56
CA ARG A 82 14.24 13.64 18.23
C ARG A 82 13.07 13.37 17.33
N ASP A 83 13.17 13.72 16.04
CA ASP A 83 12.17 13.52 15.01
C ASP A 83 12.87 13.41 13.64
N VAL A 84 12.09 13.13 12.59
CA VAL A 84 12.55 13.18 11.20
C VAL A 84 12.82 14.61 10.76
N ALA A 85 13.69 14.83 9.76
CA ALA A 85 14.07 16.17 9.30
C ALA A 85 12.87 17.01 8.79
N LEU A 86 11.89 16.36 8.15
CA LEU A 86 10.73 17.02 7.54
C LEU A 86 9.41 16.43 8.09
N PRO A 87 9.00 16.77 9.35
CA PRO A 87 7.86 16.11 10.00
C PRO A 87 6.52 16.34 9.27
N ARG A 88 6.33 17.50 8.63
CA ARG A 88 5.12 17.79 7.85
C ARG A 88 5.04 16.97 6.56
N VAL A 89 6.17 16.77 5.89
CA VAL A 89 6.25 15.90 4.69
C VAL A 89 5.96 14.46 5.08
N ASN A 90 6.47 14.02 6.22
CA ASN A 90 6.17 12.71 6.78
C ASN A 90 4.67 12.49 7.07
N ALA A 91 4.03 13.48 7.68
CA ALA A 91 2.58 13.45 7.90
C ALA A 91 1.80 13.40 6.57
N PHE A 92 2.22 14.20 5.58
CA PHE A 92 1.59 14.22 4.25
C PHE A 92 1.76 12.88 3.52
N SER A 93 2.93 12.24 3.62
CA SER A 93 3.15 10.91 3.02
C SER A 93 2.17 9.87 3.57
N TYR A 94 1.87 9.89 4.86
CA TYR A 94 0.87 9.01 5.45
C TYR A 94 -0.54 9.25 4.86
N TRP A 95 -0.97 10.50 4.71
CA TRP A 95 -2.28 10.81 4.15
C TRP A 95 -2.37 10.43 2.67
N ALA A 96 -1.27 10.56 1.91
CA ALA A 96 -1.18 10.08 0.54
C ALA A 96 -1.31 8.55 0.47
N PHE A 97 -0.68 7.81 1.39
CA PHE A 97 -0.84 6.37 1.54
C PHE A 97 -2.30 5.98 1.81
N LEU A 98 -2.94 6.65 2.76
CA LEU A 98 -4.35 6.38 3.08
C LEU A 98 -5.26 6.69 1.88
N GLY A 99 -5.01 7.80 1.16
CA GLY A 99 -5.70 8.14 -0.09
C GLY A 99 -5.52 7.06 -1.16
N ALA A 100 -4.34 6.48 -1.27
CA ALA A 100 -4.06 5.38 -2.20
C ALA A 100 -4.89 4.12 -1.88
N ILE A 101 -5.05 3.77 -0.60
CA ILE A 101 -5.93 2.66 -0.18
C ILE A 101 -7.38 2.94 -0.60
N VAL A 102 -7.87 4.16 -0.34
CA VAL A 102 -9.24 4.55 -0.71
C VAL A 102 -9.45 4.43 -2.23
N LEU A 103 -8.52 4.94 -3.04
CA LEU A 103 -8.58 4.81 -4.51
C LEU A 103 -8.55 3.35 -4.96
N ALA A 104 -7.71 2.51 -4.36
CA ALA A 104 -7.64 1.09 -4.66
C ALA A 104 -8.97 0.37 -4.37
N LEU A 105 -9.61 0.69 -3.24
CA LEU A 105 -10.92 0.14 -2.88
C LEU A 105 -12.03 0.68 -3.79
N MET A 106 -11.95 1.96 -4.17
CA MET A 106 -12.92 2.55 -5.10
C MET A 106 -12.92 1.86 -6.46
N SER A 107 -11.78 1.34 -6.92
CA SER A 107 -11.70 0.64 -8.22
C SER A 107 -12.73 -0.48 -8.37
N TYR A 108 -13.13 -1.10 -7.26
CA TYR A 108 -14.12 -2.17 -7.25
C TYR A 108 -15.54 -1.72 -7.63
N PHE A 109 -15.86 -0.45 -7.41
CA PHE A 109 -17.21 0.11 -7.63
C PHE A 109 -17.41 0.70 -9.04
N PHE A 110 -16.36 0.73 -9.87
CA PHE A 110 -16.45 1.24 -11.23
C PHE A 110 -16.86 0.16 -12.23
N PRO A 111 -17.41 0.53 -13.40
CA PRO A 111 -17.77 -0.41 -14.45
C PRO A 111 -16.60 -1.31 -14.82
N GLY A 112 -16.82 -2.62 -14.82
CA GLY A 112 -15.77 -3.63 -15.02
C GLY A 112 -15.14 -4.14 -13.72
N GLY A 113 -15.42 -3.49 -12.55
CA GLY A 113 -14.90 -3.91 -11.26
C GLY A 113 -13.39 -3.65 -11.07
N ALA A 114 -12.80 -4.30 -10.08
CA ALA A 114 -11.37 -4.24 -9.83
C ALA A 114 -10.55 -4.84 -10.99
N PRO A 115 -9.25 -4.51 -11.11
CA PRO A 115 -8.42 -5.10 -12.16
C PRO A 115 -8.31 -6.61 -12.03
N SER A 116 -8.41 -7.32 -13.17
CA SER A 116 -8.34 -8.78 -13.26
C SER A 116 -7.06 -9.30 -13.94
N VAL A 117 -6.01 -8.48 -13.96
CA VAL A 117 -4.81 -8.63 -14.81
C VAL A 117 -3.58 -9.15 -14.05
N GLY A 118 -3.72 -9.47 -12.78
CA GLY A 118 -2.59 -9.82 -11.91
C GLY A 118 -1.82 -8.58 -11.40
N TRP A 119 -1.01 -8.76 -10.35
CA TRP A 119 -0.29 -7.66 -9.69
C TRP A 119 0.80 -7.02 -10.56
N THR A 120 1.25 -7.71 -11.62
CA THR A 120 2.27 -7.22 -12.56
C THR A 120 1.75 -6.31 -13.65
N PHE A 121 0.42 -6.25 -13.84
CA PHE A 121 -0.24 -5.43 -14.87
C PHE A 121 0.33 -5.60 -16.29
N TYR A 122 0.53 -6.85 -16.71
CA TYR A 122 1.21 -7.19 -17.94
C TYR A 122 0.43 -6.75 -19.20
N TYR A 123 1.11 -6.03 -20.12
CA TYR A 123 0.57 -5.68 -21.43
C TYR A 123 0.57 -6.91 -22.37
N PRO A 124 -0.42 -7.10 -23.28
CA PRO A 124 -1.57 -6.21 -23.56
C PRO A 124 -2.80 -6.41 -22.68
N PHE A 125 -2.78 -7.38 -21.79
CA PHE A 125 -3.91 -7.77 -20.97
C PHE A 125 -4.42 -6.63 -20.09
N SER A 126 -3.53 -5.85 -19.49
CA SER A 126 -3.88 -4.69 -18.67
C SER A 126 -4.61 -3.59 -19.45
N ALA A 127 -4.34 -3.43 -20.75
CA ALA A 127 -4.99 -2.44 -21.59
C ALA A 127 -6.42 -2.84 -22.04
N GLN A 128 -6.78 -4.11 -21.88
CA GLN A 128 -8.10 -4.66 -22.25
C GLN A 128 -9.06 -4.71 -21.06
N SER A 129 -8.60 -4.34 -19.88
CA SER A 129 -9.39 -4.35 -18.65
C SER A 129 -10.30 -3.12 -18.55
N GLY A 130 -11.34 -3.20 -17.72
CA GLY A 130 -12.28 -2.09 -17.51
C GLY A 130 -11.68 -0.87 -16.79
N SER A 131 -12.47 0.19 -16.65
CA SER A 131 -12.07 1.47 -16.03
C SER A 131 -11.58 1.36 -14.58
N GLY A 132 -11.89 0.28 -13.87
CA GLY A 132 -11.36 0.02 -12.52
C GLY A 132 -9.83 -0.09 -12.48
N VAL A 133 -9.19 -0.49 -13.60
CA VAL A 133 -7.72 -0.51 -13.72
C VAL A 133 -7.13 0.87 -13.58
N ASP A 134 -7.72 1.90 -14.17
CA ASP A 134 -7.21 3.27 -14.12
C ASP A 134 -7.18 3.81 -12.69
N PHE A 135 -8.24 3.56 -11.92
CA PHE A 135 -8.30 3.92 -10.51
C PHE A 135 -7.27 3.17 -9.68
N TYR A 136 -7.05 1.90 -9.97
CA TYR A 136 -6.06 1.11 -9.27
C TYR A 136 -4.63 1.54 -9.61
N LEU A 137 -4.34 1.86 -10.87
CA LEU A 137 -3.07 2.45 -11.29
C LEU A 137 -2.83 3.82 -10.64
N ALA A 138 -3.86 4.67 -10.58
CA ALA A 138 -3.77 5.94 -9.85
C ALA A 138 -3.47 5.72 -8.36
N ALA A 139 -4.05 4.69 -7.74
CA ALA A 139 -3.74 4.30 -6.37
C ALA A 139 -2.27 3.89 -6.19
N ILE A 140 -1.73 3.07 -7.09
CA ILE A 140 -0.31 2.66 -7.06
C ILE A 140 0.63 3.85 -7.30
N LEU A 141 0.30 4.77 -8.20
CA LEU A 141 1.08 6.00 -8.42
C LEU A 141 1.09 6.88 -7.16
N LEU A 142 -0.06 7.08 -6.54
CA LEU A 142 -0.15 7.86 -5.29
C LEU A 142 0.61 7.20 -4.15
N LEU A 143 0.57 5.87 -4.08
CA LEU A 143 1.34 5.08 -3.13
C LEU A 143 2.85 5.23 -3.36
N GLY A 144 3.30 5.15 -4.62
CA GLY A 144 4.69 5.39 -5.01
C GLY A 144 5.15 6.80 -4.60
N PHE A 145 4.33 7.81 -4.84
CA PHE A 145 4.59 9.19 -4.40
C PHE A 145 4.72 9.28 -2.87
N SER A 146 3.82 8.65 -2.12
CA SER A 146 3.92 8.54 -0.65
C SER A 146 5.26 7.96 -0.21
N SER A 147 5.67 6.84 -0.83
CA SER A 147 6.93 6.16 -0.50
C SER A 147 8.16 7.00 -0.85
N LEU A 148 8.14 7.73 -1.97
CA LEU A 148 9.22 8.65 -2.34
C LEU A 148 9.41 9.77 -1.31
N LEU A 149 8.31 10.36 -0.83
CA LEU A 149 8.35 11.40 0.21
C LEU A 149 8.91 10.85 1.54
N GLY A 150 8.50 9.65 1.94
CA GLY A 150 9.02 8.98 3.14
C GLY A 150 10.52 8.69 3.05
N ASN A 151 10.97 8.11 1.93
CA ASN A 151 12.37 7.78 1.71
C ASN A 151 13.26 9.03 1.61
N ALA A 152 12.81 10.08 0.90
CA ALA A 152 13.50 11.35 0.84
C ALA A 152 13.66 11.97 2.24
N ASN A 153 12.64 11.84 3.09
CA ASN A 153 12.69 12.30 4.47
C ASN A 153 13.69 11.51 5.32
N PHE A 154 13.78 10.18 5.15
CA PHE A 154 14.80 9.38 5.85
C PHE A 154 16.22 9.77 5.43
N ILE A 155 16.46 9.99 4.13
CA ILE A 155 17.75 10.47 3.62
C ILE A 155 18.06 11.85 4.23
N ALA A 156 17.11 12.77 4.22
CA ALA A 156 17.29 14.08 4.82
C ALA A 156 17.60 14.00 6.32
N THR A 157 16.93 13.11 7.05
CA THR A 157 17.18 12.89 8.48
C THR A 157 18.58 12.34 8.74
N HIS A 158 19.06 11.43 7.89
CA HIS A 158 20.43 10.90 8.00
C HIS A 158 21.51 11.93 7.67
N CYS A 159 21.24 12.82 6.71
CA CYS A 159 22.17 13.85 6.27
C CYS A 159 22.09 15.16 7.10
N ALA A 160 21.10 15.30 7.99
CA ALA A 160 20.93 16.49 8.80
C ALA A 160 22.14 16.67 9.75
N PRO A 161 22.69 17.89 9.88
CA PRO A 161 23.71 18.17 10.89
C PRO A 161 23.17 17.87 12.30
N ASP A 162 24.04 17.36 13.20
CA ASP A 162 23.69 16.99 14.58
C ASP A 162 22.93 18.08 15.35
N ASP A 163 23.09 19.34 14.99
CA ASP A 163 22.44 20.48 15.61
C ASP A 163 20.99 20.71 15.15
N ALA A 164 20.59 20.19 13.99
CA ALA A 164 19.20 20.31 13.49
C ALA A 164 18.29 19.20 14.03
N ALA A 165 18.86 18.14 14.61
CA ALA A 165 18.16 17.00 15.19
C ALA A 165 18.00 17.07 16.72
N LYS A 166 18.54 18.11 17.36
CA LYS A 166 18.41 18.44 18.79
C LYS A 166 17.29 19.46 18.98
#